data_020b7a19b1211eeab3d02e87b2d58d1c
#
_entry.id   020b7a19b1211eeab3d02e87b2d58d1c
#
_cell.length_a   1.000
_cell.length_b   1.000
_cell.length_c   1.000
_cell.angle_alpha   90.00
_cell.angle_beta   90.00
_cell.angle_gamma   90.00
#
_symmetry.space_group_name_H-M   'P 1'
#
loop_
_entity.id
_entity.type
_entity.pdbx_description
1 polymer ?
#
loop_
_entity_poly.entity_id
_entity_poly.type
_entity_poly.pdbx_seq_one_letter_code
_entity_poly.pdbx_strand_id
1 'polypeptide(L)'
;SCLVGSEMCIRDSSNLGIRYKTHVQSYGWQDWKENGVMSGTTGEAKRLEGIEIKLTNKPYSGGISYTTHVQSYGWQGNVNNPSTWRSNGAMSGTSGEAKRLEAICITLTGKMAEHYDIYYRVQAQTYGWLGWVKNGAYAGTAGQAKRLEAIQIIIMPKTDYPTDYEGFDGTIGGGFVDMGKNPTTNGSGAVSYMTHVQSYGNQKWVSDGSISGTSGEGKRLEAISIKVNNAQLNNISGGIAYTTHVQTYGWSQGWKYNGAASGTRGEGKRLEAIRIQLTGQLAQYYDVYYRVHAQTYGWLGWAKNGSIAGTSGLAKRLKAIQIVIIPKGEHAPNPLPAAPGAAAYVH
;
A
#
# COMPACT_ATOMS: atom_id res chain seq x y z
N SER A 1 24.74 37.62 24.28
CA SER A 1 23.46 37.04 24.74
C SER A 1 22.47 37.10 23.58
N CYS A 2 22.32 36.01 22.84
CA CYS A 2 21.28 35.85 21.88
C CYS A 2 20.13 35.03 22.49
N LEU A 3 18.98 35.65 22.57
CA LEU A 3 17.72 35.02 22.94
C LEU A 3 17.30 34.11 21.81
N VAL A 4 17.05 32.84 22.11
CA VAL A 4 16.38 31.87 21.25
C VAL A 4 14.89 32.25 21.21
N GLY A 5 14.49 32.91 20.14
CA GLY A 5 13.08 33.14 19.81
C GLY A 5 12.62 32.07 18.83
N SER A 6 11.49 31.47 19.10
CA SER A 6 10.79 30.55 18.23
C SER A 6 10.58 31.19 16.85
N GLU A 7 11.35 30.77 15.85
CA GLU A 7 11.02 31.05 14.45
C GLU A 7 9.80 30.21 14.06
N MET A 8 8.64 30.82 14.19
CA MET A 8 7.48 30.45 13.43
C MET A 8 7.82 30.73 11.97
N CYS A 9 8.25 29.72 11.22
CA CYS A 9 8.47 29.83 9.78
C CYS A 9 7.19 30.35 9.15
N ILE A 10 7.15 31.63 8.87
CA ILE A 10 6.22 32.23 7.91
C ILE A 10 6.57 31.58 6.57
N ARG A 11 5.80 30.56 6.17
CA ARG A 11 5.90 30.00 4.83
C ARG A 11 5.60 31.11 3.85
N ASP A 12 6.65 31.56 3.18
CA ASP A 12 6.58 32.58 2.15
C ASP A 12 5.52 32.18 1.12
N SER A 13 4.67 33.13 0.71
CA SER A 13 3.56 32.93 -0.23
C SER A 13 4.00 32.49 -1.65
N SER A 14 5.31 32.33 -1.86
CA SER A 14 5.95 31.84 -3.10
C SER A 14 6.16 30.32 -3.16
N ASN A 15 5.92 29.57 -2.07
CA ASN A 15 6.20 28.14 -2.02
C ASN A 15 5.07 27.31 -2.65
N LEU A 16 5.47 26.26 -3.41
CA LEU A 16 4.56 25.26 -3.95
C LEU A 16 3.62 24.74 -2.86
N GLY A 17 2.34 24.68 -3.16
CA GLY A 17 1.33 24.10 -2.28
C GLY A 17 0.34 23.23 -3.04
N ILE A 18 -0.36 22.38 -2.30
CA ILE A 18 -1.53 21.66 -2.79
C ILE A 18 -2.76 22.10 -2.01
N ARG A 19 -3.83 22.39 -2.74
CA ARG A 19 -5.14 22.70 -2.17
C ARG A 19 -6.18 21.68 -2.63
N TYR A 20 -7.02 21.26 -1.73
CA TYR A 20 -8.10 20.32 -2.02
C TYR A 20 -9.32 20.58 -1.14
N LYS A 21 -10.48 20.22 -1.65
CA LYS A 21 -11.76 20.25 -0.93
C LYS A 21 -12.60 19.05 -1.28
N THR A 22 -13.45 18.63 -0.38
CA THR A 22 -14.35 17.49 -0.55
C THR A 22 -15.80 17.88 -0.45
N HIS A 23 -16.65 17.22 -1.24
CA HIS A 23 -18.11 17.25 -1.06
C HIS A 23 -18.50 16.14 -0.11
N VAL A 24 -19.12 16.54 1.01
CA VAL A 24 -19.49 15.62 2.11
C VAL A 24 -20.99 15.50 2.18
N GLN A 25 -21.48 14.28 2.37
CA GLN A 25 -22.92 14.00 2.60
C GLN A 25 -23.52 14.94 3.63
N SER A 26 -24.62 15.60 3.29
CA SER A 26 -25.38 16.57 4.10
C SER A 26 -24.69 17.90 4.37
N TYR A 27 -23.38 18.03 4.16
CA TYR A 27 -22.62 19.26 4.38
C TYR A 27 -22.29 20.00 3.07
N GLY A 28 -22.31 19.30 1.93
CA GLY A 28 -21.91 19.87 0.65
C GLY A 28 -20.41 20.07 0.55
N TRP A 29 -20.00 21.01 -0.31
CA TRP A 29 -18.60 21.37 -0.48
C TRP A 29 -18.05 22.05 0.77
N GLN A 30 -16.95 21.46 1.30
CA GLN A 30 -16.19 22.07 2.38
C GLN A 30 -15.21 23.12 1.87
N ASP A 31 -14.65 23.89 2.79
CA ASP A 31 -13.58 24.85 2.48
C ASP A 31 -12.32 24.16 1.98
N TRP A 32 -11.54 24.88 1.18
CA TRP A 32 -10.24 24.44 0.71
C TRP A 32 -9.28 24.16 1.88
N LYS A 33 -8.68 22.98 1.88
CA LYS A 33 -7.61 22.57 2.80
C LYS A 33 -6.28 22.55 2.05
N GLU A 34 -5.19 22.61 2.79
CA GLU A 34 -3.83 22.71 2.24
C GLU A 34 -2.90 21.69 2.89
N ASN A 35 -1.93 21.18 2.13
CA ASN A 35 -0.75 20.46 2.60
C ASN A 35 -0.96 19.61 3.86
N GLY A 36 -1.66 18.50 3.75
CA GLY A 36 -1.85 17.53 4.83
C GLY A 36 -2.99 17.84 5.81
N VAL A 37 -3.64 19.00 5.71
CA VAL A 37 -4.82 19.29 6.53
C VAL A 37 -5.99 18.42 6.07
N MET A 38 -6.66 17.74 6.99
CA MET A 38 -7.78 16.84 6.69
C MET A 38 -8.93 17.58 5.99
N SER A 39 -9.46 17.00 4.91
CA SER A 39 -10.74 17.37 4.29
C SER A 39 -11.71 16.19 4.39
N GLY A 40 -12.93 16.44 4.78
CA GLY A 40 -13.94 15.42 5.12
C GLY A 40 -14.29 15.44 6.59
N THR A 41 -14.81 14.32 7.10
CA THR A 41 -15.23 14.15 8.51
C THR A 41 -14.68 12.85 9.08
N THR A 42 -14.54 12.80 10.41
CA THR A 42 -14.16 11.58 11.15
C THR A 42 -15.18 11.30 12.23
N GLY A 43 -15.59 10.03 12.38
CA GLY A 43 -16.53 9.63 13.42
C GLY A 43 -18.00 10.00 13.20
N GLU A 44 -18.33 10.72 12.12
CA GLU A 44 -19.68 11.20 11.82
C GLU A 44 -20.46 10.29 10.85
N ALA A 45 -19.83 9.24 10.37
CA ALA A 45 -20.42 8.33 9.40
C ALA A 45 -20.90 9.01 8.09
N LYS A 46 -20.28 10.14 7.69
CA LYS A 46 -20.59 10.89 6.46
C LYS A 46 -19.66 10.45 5.33
N ARG A 47 -20.23 10.21 4.14
CA ARG A 47 -19.43 9.83 2.98
C ARG A 47 -18.88 11.04 2.24
N LEU A 48 -17.73 10.88 1.64
CA LEU A 48 -17.27 11.74 0.57
C LEU A 48 -18.02 11.39 -0.73
N GLU A 49 -18.44 12.39 -1.48
CA GLU A 49 -19.16 12.25 -2.74
C GLU A 49 -18.36 12.80 -3.92
N GLY A 50 -17.55 13.84 -3.71
CA GLY A 50 -16.71 14.47 -4.71
C GLY A 50 -15.45 15.08 -4.11
N ILE A 51 -14.46 15.36 -4.96
CA ILE A 51 -13.21 16.02 -4.60
C ILE A 51 -12.72 16.91 -5.75
N GLU A 52 -12.13 18.06 -5.39
CA GLU A 52 -11.36 18.91 -6.28
C GLU A 52 -9.96 19.10 -5.70
N ILE A 53 -8.93 18.98 -6.55
CA ILE A 53 -7.53 19.09 -6.15
C ILE A 53 -6.79 19.98 -7.15
N LYS A 54 -5.99 20.95 -6.64
CA LYS A 54 -5.17 21.83 -7.48
C LYS A 54 -3.83 22.15 -6.81
N LEU A 55 -2.84 22.43 -7.64
CA LEU A 55 -1.55 22.97 -7.19
C LEU A 55 -1.58 24.50 -7.18
N THR A 56 -0.85 25.09 -6.25
CA THR A 56 -0.59 26.53 -6.19
C THR A 56 0.91 26.80 -6.29
N ASN A 57 1.31 27.93 -6.86
CA ASN A 57 2.71 28.38 -6.97
C ASN A 57 3.65 27.32 -7.57
N LYS A 58 3.25 26.71 -8.69
CA LYS A 58 4.03 25.67 -9.35
C LYS A 58 5.37 26.21 -9.88
N PRO A 59 6.52 25.67 -9.45
CA PRO A 59 7.82 26.09 -9.96
C PRO A 59 8.14 25.50 -11.34
N TYR A 60 7.43 24.44 -11.75
CA TYR A 60 7.66 23.74 -13.02
C TYR A 60 6.38 23.58 -13.82
N SER A 61 6.52 23.32 -15.12
CA SER A 61 5.39 22.95 -15.98
C SER A 61 4.81 21.60 -15.60
N GLY A 62 3.51 21.42 -15.85
CA GLY A 62 2.76 20.22 -15.45
C GLY A 62 1.64 20.58 -14.47
N GLY A 63 1.15 19.59 -13.79
CA GLY A 63 0.01 19.73 -12.90
C GLY A 63 -0.24 18.49 -12.06
N ILE A 64 -1.50 18.33 -11.68
CA ILE A 64 -1.98 17.19 -10.91
C ILE A 64 -3.15 16.54 -11.63
N SER A 65 -3.18 15.21 -11.68
CA SER A 65 -4.29 14.42 -12.20
C SER A 65 -4.78 13.44 -11.13
N TYR A 66 -6.08 13.20 -11.10
CA TYR A 66 -6.70 12.31 -10.12
C TYR A 66 -7.98 11.69 -10.65
N THR A 67 -8.30 10.50 -10.16
CA THR A 67 -9.54 9.78 -10.47
C THR A 67 -10.10 9.10 -9.23
N THR A 68 -11.41 8.98 -9.14
CA THR A 68 -12.11 8.38 -8.01
C THR A 68 -12.91 7.16 -8.45
N HIS A 69 -12.96 6.15 -7.57
CA HIS A 69 -13.91 5.04 -7.67
C HIS A 69 -15.21 5.44 -6.96
N VAL A 70 -16.30 5.46 -7.71
CA VAL A 70 -17.61 5.90 -7.26
C VAL A 70 -18.55 4.71 -7.19
N GLN A 71 -19.35 4.64 -6.13
CA GLN A 71 -20.41 3.64 -5.96
C GLN A 71 -21.24 3.49 -7.24
N SER A 72 -21.38 2.26 -7.72
CA SER A 72 -22.12 1.87 -8.93
C SER A 72 -21.53 2.33 -10.28
N TYR A 73 -20.64 3.34 -10.29
CA TYR A 73 -20.02 3.85 -11.52
C TYR A 73 -18.62 3.28 -11.75
N GLY A 74 -17.94 2.84 -10.68
CA GLY A 74 -16.56 2.44 -10.75
C GLY A 74 -15.60 3.62 -10.91
N TRP A 75 -14.44 3.37 -11.51
CA TRP A 75 -13.44 4.40 -11.76
C TRP A 75 -13.90 5.37 -12.85
N GLN A 76 -13.81 6.67 -12.57
CA GLN A 76 -14.22 7.74 -13.50
C GLN A 76 -13.17 8.06 -14.58
N GLY A 77 -12.13 7.28 -14.69
CA GLY A 77 -11.09 7.33 -15.71
C GLY A 77 -10.37 6.01 -15.79
N ASN A 78 -9.62 5.78 -16.84
CA ASN A 78 -8.80 4.57 -16.94
C ASN A 78 -7.64 4.67 -15.95
N VAL A 79 -7.64 3.81 -14.93
CA VAL A 79 -6.64 3.83 -13.84
C VAL A 79 -5.20 3.63 -14.32
N ASN A 80 -5.02 3.00 -15.47
CA ASN A 80 -3.72 2.79 -16.10
C ASN A 80 -3.33 3.92 -17.08
N ASN A 81 -4.19 4.93 -17.25
CA ASN A 81 -3.93 6.06 -18.14
C ASN A 81 -4.34 7.39 -17.48
N PRO A 82 -3.41 8.05 -16.75
CA PRO A 82 -3.69 9.32 -16.08
C PRO A 82 -4.16 10.47 -16.99
N SER A 83 -3.95 10.36 -18.31
CA SER A 83 -4.45 11.38 -19.23
C SER A 83 -5.98 11.43 -19.34
N THR A 84 -6.66 10.37 -18.89
CA THR A 84 -8.13 10.29 -18.84
C THR A 84 -8.71 10.77 -17.51
N TRP A 85 -7.87 11.12 -16.56
CA TRP A 85 -8.28 11.52 -15.22
C TRP A 85 -8.69 13.01 -15.17
N ARG A 86 -9.36 13.41 -14.10
CA ARG A 86 -9.60 14.82 -13.81
C ARG A 86 -8.30 15.50 -13.43
N SER A 87 -8.20 16.81 -13.67
CA SER A 87 -6.96 17.55 -13.44
C SER A 87 -7.21 18.95 -12.94
N ASN A 88 -6.25 19.49 -12.19
CA ASN A 88 -6.08 20.89 -11.88
C ASN A 88 -7.38 21.60 -11.40
N GLY A 89 -8.07 21.05 -10.43
CA GLY A 89 -9.28 21.62 -9.82
C GLY A 89 -10.61 21.13 -10.44
N ALA A 90 -10.59 20.30 -11.49
CA ALA A 90 -11.82 19.71 -12.00
C ALA A 90 -12.37 18.65 -11.01
N MET A 91 -13.68 18.65 -10.80
CA MET A 91 -14.32 17.71 -9.87
C MET A 91 -14.17 16.25 -10.33
N SER A 92 -13.78 15.37 -9.41
CA SER A 92 -13.89 13.92 -9.53
C SER A 92 -14.85 13.40 -8.46
N GLY A 93 -15.74 12.48 -8.82
CA GLY A 93 -16.83 12.04 -7.98
C GLY A 93 -18.19 12.49 -8.52
N THR A 94 -19.15 12.63 -7.64
CA THR A 94 -20.51 13.10 -7.93
C THR A 94 -20.93 14.21 -6.96
N SER A 95 -21.96 14.97 -7.34
CA SER A 95 -22.59 15.96 -6.48
C SER A 95 -24.11 15.85 -6.63
N GLY A 96 -24.82 15.74 -5.53
CA GLY A 96 -26.28 15.60 -5.52
C GLY A 96 -26.83 14.21 -5.89
N GLU A 97 -25.98 13.23 -6.16
CA GLU A 97 -26.40 11.87 -6.55
C GLU A 97 -26.38 10.86 -5.40
N ALA A 98 -26.00 11.28 -4.23
CA ALA A 98 -25.89 10.43 -3.04
C ALA A 98 -24.98 9.20 -3.24
N LYS A 99 -23.95 9.30 -4.12
CA LYS A 99 -22.97 8.24 -4.39
C LYS A 99 -21.70 8.46 -3.59
N ARG A 100 -21.24 7.42 -2.89
CA ARG A 100 -20.00 7.50 -2.11
C ARG A 100 -18.77 7.34 -2.98
N LEU A 101 -17.70 7.99 -2.61
CA LEU A 101 -16.35 7.63 -3.03
C LEU A 101 -15.89 6.39 -2.26
N GLU A 102 -15.24 5.46 -2.93
CA GLU A 102 -14.71 4.22 -2.37
C GLU A 102 -13.18 4.15 -2.45
N ALA A 103 -12.59 4.77 -3.47
CA ALA A 103 -11.14 4.89 -3.62
C ALA A 103 -10.75 6.10 -4.47
N ILE A 104 -9.46 6.44 -4.45
CA ILE A 104 -8.86 7.54 -5.22
C ILE A 104 -7.44 7.18 -5.66
N CYS A 105 -7.05 7.68 -6.84
CA CYS A 105 -5.67 7.73 -7.32
C CYS A 105 -5.31 9.18 -7.63
N ILE A 106 -4.10 9.61 -7.24
CA ILE A 106 -3.61 10.97 -7.47
C ILE A 106 -2.17 10.90 -7.96
N THR A 107 -1.84 11.62 -9.03
CA THR A 107 -0.48 11.71 -9.56
C THR A 107 -0.14 13.11 -10.04
N LEU A 108 1.14 13.44 -10.06
CA LEU A 108 1.65 14.65 -10.71
C LEU A 108 1.88 14.37 -12.20
N THR A 109 1.90 15.43 -13.01
CA THR A 109 2.14 15.35 -14.45
C THR A 109 3.22 16.34 -14.90
N GLY A 110 3.86 16.06 -16.06
CA GLY A 110 4.90 16.90 -16.62
C GLY A 110 6.11 17.04 -15.70
N LYS A 111 6.82 18.16 -15.79
CA LYS A 111 8.03 18.39 -14.97
C LYS A 111 7.76 18.45 -13.47
N MET A 112 6.53 18.71 -13.03
CA MET A 112 6.17 18.58 -11.61
C MET A 112 6.42 17.15 -11.12
N ALA A 113 6.10 16.11 -11.90
CA ALA A 113 6.32 14.71 -11.54
C ALA A 113 7.82 14.30 -11.53
N GLU A 114 8.69 15.07 -12.18
CA GLU A 114 10.13 14.82 -12.17
C GLU A 114 10.79 15.28 -10.87
N HIS A 115 10.26 16.36 -10.26
CA HIS A 115 10.88 17.02 -9.10
C HIS A 115 10.16 16.78 -7.78
N TYR A 116 8.87 16.42 -7.79
CA TYR A 116 8.03 16.27 -6.61
C TYR A 116 7.36 14.91 -6.53
N ASP A 117 7.06 14.48 -5.32
CA ASP A 117 6.17 13.37 -5.00
C ASP A 117 4.88 13.89 -4.36
N ILE A 118 3.77 13.21 -4.65
CA ILE A 118 2.49 13.46 -4.00
C ILE A 118 2.13 12.28 -3.11
N TYR A 119 1.86 12.55 -1.83
CA TYR A 119 1.48 11.57 -0.82
C TYR A 119 0.04 11.81 -0.42
N TYR A 120 -0.71 10.74 -0.20
CA TYR A 120 -2.08 10.85 0.27
C TYR A 120 -2.52 9.61 1.03
N ARG A 121 -3.48 9.82 1.95
CA ARG A 121 -4.19 8.76 2.66
C ARG A 121 -5.65 9.10 2.82
N VAL A 122 -6.48 8.10 3.04
CA VAL A 122 -7.93 8.26 3.23
C VAL A 122 -8.39 7.55 4.49
N GLN A 123 -9.45 8.08 5.09
CA GLN A 123 -10.20 7.37 6.10
C GLN A 123 -11.35 6.62 5.42
N ALA A 124 -11.41 5.31 5.66
CA ALA A 124 -12.42 4.44 5.09
C ALA A 124 -13.30 3.84 6.19
N GLN A 125 -14.61 3.76 5.93
CA GLN A 125 -15.60 3.18 6.84
C GLN A 125 -15.13 1.82 7.37
N THR A 126 -15.16 1.63 8.68
CA THR A 126 -14.74 0.45 9.45
C THR A 126 -13.24 0.20 9.52
N TYR A 127 -12.43 0.81 8.64
CA TYR A 127 -10.98 0.67 8.62
C TYR A 127 -10.25 1.81 9.32
N GLY A 128 -10.90 2.97 9.50
CA GLY A 128 -10.23 4.17 9.98
C GLY A 128 -9.29 4.75 8.93
N TRP A 129 -8.23 5.42 9.37
CA TRP A 129 -7.18 5.91 8.48
C TRP A 129 -6.39 4.74 7.89
N LEU A 130 -6.38 4.65 6.56
CA LEU A 130 -5.50 3.75 5.83
C LEU A 130 -4.08 4.34 5.75
N GLY A 131 -3.11 3.52 5.35
CA GLY A 131 -1.74 3.96 5.21
C GLY A 131 -1.54 4.98 4.09
N TRP A 132 -0.43 5.71 4.14
CA TRP A 132 -0.04 6.66 3.10
C TRP A 132 0.39 5.94 1.82
N VAL A 133 -0.03 6.47 0.70
CA VAL A 133 0.38 6.04 -0.64
C VAL A 133 0.91 7.23 -1.42
N LYS A 134 1.62 6.97 -2.54
CA LYS A 134 2.16 8.03 -3.38
C LYS A 134 1.96 7.80 -4.88
N ASN A 135 2.00 8.86 -5.66
CA ASN A 135 2.21 8.88 -7.12
C ASN A 135 1.35 7.88 -7.91
N GLY A 136 0.03 7.99 -7.80
CA GLY A 136 -0.91 7.18 -8.56
C GLY A 136 -1.27 5.82 -7.93
N ALA A 137 -0.70 5.48 -6.78
CA ALA A 137 -1.12 4.29 -6.04
C ALA A 137 -2.56 4.43 -5.52
N TYR A 138 -3.26 3.32 -5.36
CA TYR A 138 -4.65 3.34 -4.89
C TYR A 138 -4.73 3.66 -3.39
N ALA A 139 -5.64 4.57 -3.00
CA ALA A 139 -6.03 4.81 -1.61
C ALA A 139 -7.53 4.57 -1.46
N GLY A 140 -7.94 3.76 -0.48
CA GLY A 140 -9.34 3.45 -0.23
C GLY A 140 -9.67 1.96 -0.25
N THR A 141 -10.86 1.64 -0.74
CA THR A 141 -11.36 0.25 -0.81
C THR A 141 -11.95 -0.03 -2.18
N ALA A 142 -11.93 -1.28 -2.63
CA ALA A 142 -12.66 -1.69 -3.82
C ALA A 142 -13.49 -2.94 -3.56
N GLY A 143 -14.69 -2.98 -4.14
CA GLY A 143 -15.60 -4.11 -4.04
C GLY A 143 -16.20 -4.38 -2.65
N GLN A 144 -15.94 -3.51 -1.67
CA GLN A 144 -16.35 -3.70 -0.28
C GLN A 144 -17.54 -2.83 0.14
N ALA A 145 -18.02 -2.00 -0.74
CA ALA A 145 -19.08 -1.05 -0.45
C ALA A 145 -18.80 -0.14 0.78
N LYS A 146 -17.51 0.17 1.03
CA LYS A 146 -17.08 1.06 2.12
C LYS A 146 -16.85 2.47 1.59
N ARG A 147 -17.42 3.46 2.29
CA ARG A 147 -17.25 4.87 1.91
C ARG A 147 -15.91 5.42 2.37
N LEU A 148 -15.39 6.38 1.63
CA LEU A 148 -14.39 7.29 2.15
C LEU A 148 -15.08 8.37 3.00
N GLU A 149 -14.44 8.75 4.09
CA GLU A 149 -14.95 9.72 5.06
C GLU A 149 -14.08 10.97 5.14
N ALA A 150 -12.77 10.83 4.95
CA ALA A 150 -11.80 11.93 4.92
C ALA A 150 -10.58 11.61 4.05
N ILE A 151 -9.81 12.65 3.71
CA ILE A 151 -8.55 12.55 2.96
C ILE A 151 -7.53 13.57 3.48
N GLN A 152 -6.26 13.21 3.42
CA GLN A 152 -5.11 14.09 3.57
C GLN A 152 -4.20 13.94 2.36
N ILE A 153 -3.65 15.07 1.85
CA ILE A 153 -2.79 15.10 0.66
C ILE A 153 -1.62 16.05 0.92
N ILE A 154 -0.40 15.62 0.57
CA ILE A 154 0.85 16.37 0.76
C ILE A 154 1.63 16.34 -0.55
N ILE A 155 2.27 17.46 -0.90
CA ILE A 155 3.24 17.52 -2.00
C ILE A 155 4.61 17.89 -1.43
N MET A 156 5.66 17.19 -1.84
CA MET A 156 7.04 17.42 -1.36
C MET A 156 8.06 17.24 -2.47
N PRO A 157 9.24 17.91 -2.40
CA PRO A 157 10.38 17.55 -3.24
C PRO A 157 10.72 16.07 -3.09
N LYS A 158 11.20 15.44 -4.16
CA LYS A 158 11.61 14.01 -4.13
C LYS A 158 12.77 13.72 -3.18
N THR A 159 13.50 14.74 -2.79
CA THR A 159 14.57 14.66 -1.77
C THR A 159 14.05 14.59 -0.34
N ASP A 160 12.79 14.93 -0.12
CA ASP A 160 12.21 15.12 1.20
C ASP A 160 11.16 14.04 1.52
N TYR A 161 10.95 13.81 2.81
CA TYR A 161 9.91 12.90 3.34
C TYR A 161 8.96 13.66 4.26
N PRO A 162 7.67 13.36 4.27
CA PRO A 162 6.67 14.07 5.08
C PRO A 162 6.71 13.68 6.58
N THR A 163 7.90 13.72 7.21
CA THR A 163 8.12 13.29 8.60
C THR A 163 7.36 14.14 9.63
N ASP A 164 7.00 15.37 9.27
CA ASP A 164 6.37 16.33 10.19
C ASP A 164 4.83 16.36 10.12
N TYR A 165 4.23 15.42 9.36
CA TYR A 165 2.78 15.36 9.21
C TYR A 165 2.16 14.31 10.12
N GLU A 166 1.08 14.69 10.80
CA GLU A 166 0.33 13.82 11.70
C GLU A 166 -0.02 12.47 11.04
N GLY A 167 0.36 11.38 11.70
CA GLY A 167 0.14 10.02 11.21
C GLY A 167 1.00 9.63 10.01
N PHE A 168 2.02 10.40 9.64
CA PHE A 168 3.08 9.97 8.75
C PHE A 168 4.27 9.52 9.60
N ASP A 169 4.53 8.22 9.60
CA ASP A 169 5.58 7.57 10.36
C ASP A 169 6.75 7.10 9.48
N GLY A 170 6.90 7.71 8.31
CA GLY A 170 7.92 7.34 7.32
C GLY A 170 7.50 6.23 6.38
N THR A 171 6.25 5.73 6.47
CA THR A 171 5.83 4.55 5.71
C THR A 171 4.89 4.87 4.58
N ILE A 172 5.15 4.26 3.45
CA ILE A 172 4.29 4.26 2.27
C ILE A 172 3.77 2.85 2.05
N GLY A 173 2.45 2.70 2.02
CA GLY A 173 1.77 1.41 1.79
C GLY A 173 0.57 1.20 2.70
N GLY A 174 -0.20 0.15 2.44
CA GLY A 174 -1.41 -0.17 3.20
C GLY A 174 -2.57 0.81 3.01
N GLY A 175 -2.49 1.68 2.00
CA GLY A 175 -3.54 2.66 1.70
C GLY A 175 -4.74 2.10 0.96
N PHE A 176 -4.70 0.84 0.53
CA PHE A 176 -5.78 0.22 -0.25
C PHE A 176 -6.15 -1.16 0.28
N VAL A 177 -7.46 -1.39 0.43
CA VAL A 177 -8.03 -2.67 0.87
C VAL A 177 -8.97 -3.19 -0.22
N ASP A 178 -8.58 -4.29 -0.86
CA ASP A 178 -9.37 -4.97 -1.89
C ASP A 178 -9.85 -6.33 -1.37
N MET A 179 -11.15 -6.62 -1.54
CA MET A 179 -11.75 -7.92 -1.24
C MET A 179 -12.02 -8.71 -2.54
N GLY A 180 -10.98 -9.02 -3.30
CA GLY A 180 -11.06 -10.03 -4.36
C GLY A 180 -11.45 -9.59 -5.75
N LYS A 181 -11.38 -8.30 -6.04
CA LYS A 181 -11.19 -7.78 -7.40
C LYS A 181 -10.06 -6.77 -7.36
N ASN A 182 -8.82 -7.27 -7.27
CA ASN A 182 -7.72 -6.51 -7.82
C ASN A 182 -8.18 -5.97 -9.18
N PRO A 183 -8.04 -4.68 -9.49
CA PRO A 183 -7.93 -4.33 -10.90
C PRO A 183 -6.85 -5.27 -11.39
N THR A 184 -7.18 -6.12 -12.32
CA THR A 184 -6.34 -7.21 -12.82
C THR A 184 -4.95 -6.70 -13.15
N THR A 185 -4.10 -6.59 -12.15
CA THR A 185 -2.70 -6.83 -12.35
C THR A 185 -2.62 -8.34 -12.45
N ASN A 186 -2.65 -8.85 -13.65
CA ASN A 186 -2.25 -10.21 -13.97
C ASN A 186 -0.81 -10.42 -13.48
N GLY A 187 -0.57 -10.44 -12.17
CA GLY A 187 0.77 -10.52 -11.59
C GLY A 187 1.76 -9.50 -12.15
N SER A 188 1.36 -8.25 -12.40
CA SER A 188 2.19 -7.20 -13.04
C SER A 188 2.86 -6.24 -12.05
N GLY A 189 2.82 -6.47 -10.76
CA GLY A 189 3.63 -5.77 -9.77
C GLY A 189 5.11 -6.18 -9.85
N ALA A 190 5.97 -5.48 -9.09
CA ALA A 190 7.40 -5.80 -8.98
C ALA A 190 7.61 -7.21 -8.42
N VAL A 191 6.82 -7.61 -7.43
CA VAL A 191 6.73 -8.99 -6.90
C VAL A 191 5.30 -9.48 -6.94
N SER A 192 5.10 -10.71 -7.42
CA SER A 192 3.81 -11.40 -7.40
C SER A 192 3.92 -12.71 -6.64
N TYR A 193 2.89 -13.05 -5.89
CA TYR A 193 2.87 -14.27 -5.09
C TYR A 193 1.46 -14.84 -4.94
N MET A 194 1.42 -16.16 -4.72
CA MET A 194 0.20 -16.94 -4.59
C MET A 194 0.40 -17.99 -3.49
N THR A 195 -0.55 -18.13 -2.59
CA THR A 195 -0.54 -19.16 -1.56
C THR A 195 -1.51 -20.28 -1.86
N HIS A 196 -1.17 -21.50 -1.42
CA HIS A 196 -2.07 -22.63 -1.34
C HIS A 196 -2.62 -22.71 0.09
N VAL A 197 -3.94 -22.61 0.22
CA VAL A 197 -4.62 -22.56 1.52
C VAL A 197 -5.43 -23.84 1.74
N GLN A 198 -5.39 -24.36 2.94
CA GLN A 198 -6.19 -25.51 3.37
C GLN A 198 -7.65 -25.38 2.94
N SER A 199 -8.18 -26.38 2.27
CA SER A 199 -9.57 -26.48 1.75
C SER A 199 -9.90 -25.51 0.60
N TYR A 200 -9.13 -24.45 0.36
CA TYR A 200 -9.37 -23.48 -0.71
C TYR A 200 -8.48 -23.68 -1.93
N GLY A 201 -7.38 -24.44 -1.77
CA GLY A 201 -6.42 -24.64 -2.83
C GLY A 201 -5.61 -23.38 -3.16
N ASN A 202 -5.16 -23.30 -4.40
CA ASN A 202 -4.40 -22.14 -4.88
C ASN A 202 -5.26 -20.89 -4.91
N GLN A 203 -4.80 -19.87 -4.22
CA GLN A 203 -5.40 -18.54 -4.28
C GLN A 203 -5.01 -17.83 -5.60
N LYS A 204 -5.62 -16.70 -5.89
CA LYS A 204 -5.20 -15.86 -7.01
C LYS A 204 -3.82 -15.26 -6.74
N TRP A 205 -3.08 -14.97 -7.81
CA TRP A 205 -1.84 -14.18 -7.72
C TRP A 205 -2.16 -12.77 -7.24
N VAL A 206 -1.43 -12.30 -6.25
CA VAL A 206 -1.46 -10.94 -5.73
C VAL A 206 -0.07 -10.31 -5.86
N SER A 207 0.04 -8.99 -5.70
CA SER A 207 1.30 -8.26 -5.90
C SER A 207 1.53 -7.23 -4.81
N ASP A 208 2.81 -6.85 -4.64
CA ASP A 208 3.29 -5.64 -3.95
C ASP A 208 2.54 -5.29 -2.66
N GLY A 209 2.73 -6.10 -1.62
CA GLY A 209 2.17 -5.87 -0.29
C GLY A 209 0.71 -6.30 -0.11
N SER A 210 0.02 -6.79 -1.16
CA SER A 210 -1.31 -7.34 -1.01
C SER A 210 -1.30 -8.62 -0.16
N ILE A 211 -2.36 -8.89 0.59
CA ILE A 211 -2.45 -10.08 1.44
C ILE A 211 -2.73 -11.31 0.56
N SER A 212 -1.92 -12.38 0.69
CA SER A 212 -2.22 -13.71 0.19
C SER A 212 -2.43 -14.67 1.35
N GLY A 213 -3.53 -15.41 1.34
CA GLY A 213 -3.94 -16.28 2.45
C GLY A 213 -5.27 -15.86 3.05
N THR A 214 -5.51 -16.24 4.31
CA THR A 214 -6.78 -15.95 5.02
C THR A 214 -6.54 -15.26 6.34
N SER A 215 -7.51 -14.43 6.76
CA SER A 215 -7.54 -13.79 8.08
C SER A 215 -8.84 -14.17 8.78
N GLY A 216 -8.77 -14.55 10.06
CA GLY A 216 -9.95 -14.91 10.86
C GLY A 216 -10.47 -16.33 10.69
N GLU A 217 -10.14 -17.04 9.61
CA GLU A 217 -10.79 -18.31 9.24
C GLU A 217 -10.14 -19.59 9.80
N GLY A 218 -9.06 -19.49 10.54
CA GLY A 218 -8.39 -20.67 11.07
C GLY A 218 -7.75 -21.62 10.05
N LYS A 219 -7.65 -21.19 8.76
CA LYS A 219 -7.02 -21.98 7.70
C LYS A 219 -5.50 -21.80 7.70
N ARG A 220 -4.75 -22.82 7.28
CA ARG A 220 -3.28 -22.79 7.20
C ARG A 220 -2.82 -22.55 5.76
N LEU A 221 -1.67 -21.91 5.61
CA LEU A 221 -0.91 -21.98 4.38
C LEU A 221 -0.21 -23.33 4.28
N GLU A 222 -0.24 -23.96 3.11
CA GLU A 222 0.39 -25.25 2.82
C GLU A 222 1.51 -25.11 1.79
N ALA A 223 1.42 -24.15 0.85
CA ALA A 223 2.48 -23.82 -0.09
C ALA A 223 2.41 -22.34 -0.53
N ILE A 224 3.50 -21.87 -1.13
CA ILE A 224 3.61 -20.54 -1.73
C ILE A 224 4.42 -20.60 -3.02
N SER A 225 4.03 -19.79 -4.00
CA SER A 225 4.80 -19.50 -5.20
C SER A 225 5.04 -17.99 -5.30
N ILE A 226 6.28 -17.56 -5.60
CA ILE A 226 6.67 -16.14 -5.66
C ILE A 226 7.48 -15.91 -6.94
N LYS A 227 7.19 -14.83 -7.67
CA LYS A 227 7.93 -14.42 -8.87
C LYS A 227 8.13 -12.90 -8.89
N VAL A 228 9.18 -12.45 -9.56
CA VAL A 228 9.45 -11.03 -9.82
C VAL A 228 9.13 -10.70 -11.28
N ASN A 229 8.82 -9.43 -11.50
CA ASN A 229 8.63 -8.86 -12.83
C ASN A 229 9.74 -7.82 -13.08
N ASN A 230 10.76 -8.20 -13.81
CA ASN A 230 11.92 -7.34 -14.05
C ASN A 230 11.55 -6.06 -14.82
N ALA A 231 10.49 -6.08 -15.63
CA ALA A 231 10.01 -4.88 -16.32
C ALA A 231 9.54 -3.78 -15.33
N GLN A 232 9.04 -4.16 -14.17
CA GLN A 232 8.67 -3.24 -13.09
C GLN A 232 9.85 -2.88 -12.17
N LEU A 233 11.00 -3.51 -12.38
CA LEU A 233 12.25 -3.33 -11.63
C LEU A 233 13.37 -2.79 -12.54
N ASN A 234 13.03 -1.82 -13.39
CA ASN A 234 13.92 -1.15 -14.33
C ASN A 234 14.67 -2.10 -15.28
N ASN A 235 14.08 -3.26 -15.61
CA ASN A 235 14.68 -4.34 -16.41
C ASN A 235 16.02 -4.86 -15.85
N ILE A 236 16.27 -4.69 -14.56
CA ILE A 236 17.48 -5.22 -13.90
C ILE A 236 17.40 -6.75 -13.86
N SER A 237 18.50 -7.40 -14.23
CA SER A 237 18.58 -8.86 -14.27
C SER A 237 18.62 -9.47 -12.87
N GLY A 238 17.93 -10.59 -12.68
CA GLY A 238 17.87 -11.30 -11.41
C GLY A 238 16.53 -11.96 -11.19
N GLY A 239 16.33 -12.48 -10.01
CA GLY A 239 15.12 -13.21 -9.63
C GLY A 239 14.87 -13.17 -8.13
N ILE A 240 14.00 -14.06 -7.69
CA ILE A 240 13.67 -14.25 -6.29
C ILE A 240 13.82 -15.72 -5.89
N ALA A 241 14.44 -15.95 -4.74
CA ALA A 241 14.60 -17.26 -4.13
C ALA A 241 13.88 -17.29 -2.79
N TYR A 242 13.27 -18.39 -2.45
CA TYR A 242 12.55 -18.58 -1.19
C TYR A 242 12.54 -20.02 -0.75
N THR A 243 12.43 -20.23 0.56
CA THR A 243 12.29 -21.55 1.19
C THR A 243 11.33 -21.46 2.37
N THR A 244 10.61 -22.54 2.64
CA THR A 244 9.62 -22.61 3.71
C THR A 244 9.96 -23.66 4.73
N HIS A 245 9.68 -23.35 6.01
CA HIS A 245 9.65 -24.33 7.09
C HIS A 245 8.27 -24.99 7.10
N VAL A 246 8.28 -26.29 6.85
CA VAL A 246 7.05 -27.11 6.75
C VAL A 246 6.96 -28.01 7.96
N GLN A 247 5.77 -28.13 8.52
CA GLN A 247 5.47 -29.07 9.61
C GLN A 247 6.07 -30.48 9.30
N THR A 248 6.81 -31.00 10.21
CA THR A 248 7.49 -32.32 10.13
C THR A 248 8.75 -32.34 9.25
N TYR A 249 8.77 -31.51 8.16
CA TYR A 249 9.87 -31.50 7.21
C TYR A 249 10.93 -30.43 7.52
N GLY A 250 10.57 -29.43 8.30
CA GLY A 250 11.48 -28.30 8.56
C GLY A 250 11.83 -27.55 7.26
N TRP A 251 13.09 -27.17 7.14
CA TRP A 251 13.65 -26.47 5.97
C TRP A 251 14.14 -27.40 4.86
N SER A 252 13.84 -28.69 4.92
CA SER A 252 14.45 -29.73 4.06
C SER A 252 14.10 -29.65 2.58
N GLN A 253 13.12 -28.82 2.18
CA GLN A 253 12.67 -28.71 0.78
C GLN A 253 13.60 -27.86 -0.10
N GLY A 254 14.64 -27.25 0.46
CA GLY A 254 15.58 -26.39 -0.25
C GLY A 254 14.97 -25.10 -0.80
N TRP A 255 15.79 -24.31 -1.47
CA TRP A 255 15.39 -23.08 -2.09
C TRP A 255 14.60 -23.30 -3.39
N LYS A 256 13.52 -22.57 -3.58
CA LYS A 256 12.71 -22.51 -4.81
C LYS A 256 12.92 -21.15 -5.46
N TYR A 257 12.67 -21.07 -6.76
CA TYR A 257 12.97 -19.88 -7.55
C TYR A 257 11.79 -19.50 -8.46
N ASN A 258 11.57 -18.21 -8.64
CA ASN A 258 10.76 -17.62 -9.70
C ASN A 258 9.46 -18.37 -10.06
N GLY A 259 8.57 -18.54 -9.09
CA GLY A 259 7.24 -19.14 -9.29
C GLY A 259 7.13 -20.63 -8.95
N ALA A 260 8.25 -21.32 -8.70
CA ALA A 260 8.21 -22.72 -8.24
C ALA A 260 7.56 -22.82 -6.85
N ALA A 261 6.72 -23.82 -6.60
CA ALA A 261 6.06 -23.97 -5.31
C ALA A 261 7.03 -24.40 -4.21
N SER A 262 6.97 -23.76 -3.03
CA SER A 262 7.61 -24.14 -1.79
C SER A 262 6.55 -24.49 -0.77
N GLY A 263 6.65 -25.65 -0.12
CA GLY A 263 5.64 -26.23 0.76
C GLY A 263 5.07 -27.53 0.20
N THR A 264 3.90 -27.92 0.67
CA THR A 264 3.23 -29.18 0.28
C THR A 264 1.82 -28.91 -0.26
N ARG A 265 1.27 -29.87 -0.99
CA ARG A 265 -0.13 -29.85 -1.44
C ARG A 265 -0.74 -31.24 -1.21
N GLY A 266 -1.94 -31.27 -0.62
CA GLY A 266 -2.64 -32.52 -0.34
C GLY A 266 -2.10 -33.34 0.84
N GLU A 267 -1.01 -32.93 1.50
CA GLU A 267 -0.42 -33.61 2.62
C GLU A 267 -0.92 -33.10 3.98
N GLY A 268 -1.70 -32.07 3.99
CA GLY A 268 -2.21 -31.47 5.23
C GLY A 268 -1.14 -30.85 6.13
N LYS A 269 0.05 -30.52 5.58
CA LYS A 269 1.17 -29.93 6.33
C LYS A 269 1.10 -28.41 6.28
N ARG A 270 1.28 -27.75 7.43
CA ARG A 270 1.28 -26.28 7.51
C ARG A 270 2.65 -25.70 7.22
N LEU A 271 2.68 -24.49 6.68
CA LEU A 271 3.85 -23.64 6.73
C LEU A 271 3.95 -23.01 8.12
N GLU A 272 5.15 -22.94 8.66
CA GLU A 272 5.46 -22.36 9.98
C GLU A 272 6.37 -21.13 9.86
N ALA A 273 7.27 -21.09 8.87
CA ALA A 273 8.13 -19.95 8.58
C ALA A 273 8.53 -19.91 7.10
N ILE A 274 9.10 -18.77 6.69
CA ILE A 274 9.59 -18.54 5.33
C ILE A 274 10.85 -17.68 5.37
N ARG A 275 11.73 -17.89 4.37
CA ARG A 275 12.83 -16.98 4.01
C ARG A 275 12.69 -16.61 2.55
N ILE A 276 12.91 -15.33 2.23
CA ILE A 276 12.84 -14.81 0.87
C ILE A 276 14.01 -13.87 0.61
N GLN A 277 14.68 -14.01 -0.53
CA GLN A 277 15.76 -13.13 -0.94
C GLN A 277 15.72 -12.88 -2.45
N LEU A 278 16.22 -11.72 -2.87
CA LEU A 278 16.47 -11.43 -4.28
C LEU A 278 17.78 -12.09 -4.70
N THR A 279 17.92 -12.35 -6.01
CA THR A 279 19.10 -12.95 -6.62
C THR A 279 19.59 -12.12 -7.80
N GLY A 280 20.86 -12.30 -8.20
CA GLY A 280 21.48 -11.57 -9.30
C GLY A 280 21.61 -10.07 -9.01
N GLN A 281 21.56 -9.27 -10.05
CA GLN A 281 21.71 -7.81 -9.94
C GLN A 281 20.56 -7.17 -9.14
N LEU A 282 19.36 -7.75 -9.15
CA LEU A 282 18.24 -7.24 -8.33
C LEU A 282 18.64 -7.09 -6.85
N ALA A 283 19.39 -8.04 -6.29
CA ALA A 283 19.85 -7.99 -4.92
C ALA A 283 20.84 -6.85 -4.61
N GLN A 284 21.40 -6.19 -5.62
CA GLN A 284 22.29 -5.04 -5.46
C GLN A 284 21.53 -3.72 -5.36
N TYR A 285 20.38 -3.61 -6.03
CA TYR A 285 19.61 -2.36 -6.13
C TYR A 285 18.34 -2.34 -5.31
N TYR A 286 17.81 -3.51 -4.91
CA TYR A 286 16.54 -3.64 -4.19
C TYR A 286 16.69 -4.48 -2.94
N ASP A 287 15.77 -4.26 -2.00
CA ASP A 287 15.52 -5.08 -0.83
C ASP A 287 14.14 -5.73 -0.94
N VAL A 288 14.01 -6.99 -0.51
CA VAL A 288 12.72 -7.66 -0.35
C VAL A 288 12.35 -7.70 1.12
N TYR A 289 11.17 -7.16 1.45
CA TYR A 289 10.56 -7.23 2.77
C TYR A 289 9.34 -8.14 2.73
N TYR A 290 9.14 -8.89 3.79
CA TYR A 290 8.00 -9.77 3.93
C TYR A 290 7.62 -9.97 5.38
N ARG A 291 6.31 -10.14 5.62
CA ARG A 291 5.78 -10.49 6.94
C ARG A 291 4.67 -11.52 6.81
N VAL A 292 4.42 -12.24 7.89
CA VAL A 292 3.42 -13.30 7.94
C VAL A 292 2.44 -13.09 9.07
N HIS A 293 1.22 -13.56 8.88
CA HIS A 293 0.23 -13.70 9.93
C HIS A 293 0.36 -15.12 10.51
N ALA A 294 0.78 -15.22 11.77
CA ALA A 294 0.94 -16.50 12.49
C ALA A 294 -0.22 -16.76 13.45
N GLN A 295 -0.59 -18.02 13.61
CA GLN A 295 -1.62 -18.43 14.55
C GLN A 295 -1.29 -17.96 15.96
N THR A 296 -2.24 -17.36 16.66
CA THR A 296 -2.19 -16.74 17.99
C THR A 296 -1.38 -15.46 18.12
N TYR A 297 -0.43 -15.21 17.21
CA TYR A 297 0.43 -14.02 17.24
C TYR A 297 -0.09 -12.86 16.35
N GLY A 298 -0.97 -13.16 15.38
CA GLY A 298 -1.39 -12.15 14.41
C GLY A 298 -0.30 -11.84 13.39
N TRP A 299 -0.26 -10.63 12.87
CA TRP A 299 0.81 -10.17 12.01
C TRP A 299 2.11 -9.97 12.80
N LEU A 300 3.16 -10.66 12.37
CA LEU A 300 4.52 -10.47 12.87
C LEU A 300 5.18 -9.26 12.19
N GLY A 301 6.33 -8.86 12.69
CA GLY A 301 7.16 -7.81 12.10
C GLY A 301 7.67 -8.15 10.70
N TRP A 302 8.27 -7.18 10.03
CA TRP A 302 8.86 -7.37 8.72
C TRP A 302 10.23 -8.04 8.81
N ALA A 303 10.41 -9.12 8.07
CA ALA A 303 11.71 -9.70 7.76
C ALA A 303 12.26 -9.12 6.46
N LYS A 304 13.58 -9.18 6.27
CA LYS A 304 14.29 -8.60 5.12
C LYS A 304 15.33 -9.59 4.59
N ASN A 305 15.45 -9.70 3.27
CA ASN A 305 16.58 -10.29 2.55
C ASN A 305 17.10 -11.63 3.15
N GLY A 306 16.25 -12.64 3.19
CA GLY A 306 16.62 -13.97 3.68
C GLY A 306 16.50 -14.20 5.20
N SER A 307 16.14 -13.17 5.98
CA SER A 307 15.81 -13.34 7.40
C SER A 307 14.54 -14.19 7.55
N ILE A 308 14.35 -14.82 8.70
CA ILE A 308 13.18 -15.68 8.93
C ILE A 308 11.96 -14.84 9.28
N ALA A 309 10.82 -15.11 8.63
CA ALA A 309 9.50 -14.65 9.05
C ALA A 309 8.64 -15.85 9.44
N GLY A 310 8.04 -15.81 10.62
CA GLY A 310 7.18 -16.91 11.10
C GLY A 310 7.50 -17.42 12.48
N THR A 311 7.29 -18.72 12.70
CA THR A 311 7.54 -19.37 13.97
C THR A 311 8.31 -20.68 13.75
N SER A 312 9.05 -21.14 14.78
CA SER A 312 9.68 -22.46 14.80
C SER A 312 9.52 -23.10 16.16
N GLY A 313 9.37 -24.42 16.19
CA GLY A 313 9.20 -25.20 17.43
C GLY A 313 7.88 -24.98 18.17
N LEU A 314 7.06 -24.02 17.78
CA LEU A 314 5.82 -23.61 18.46
C LEU A 314 4.56 -24.26 17.85
N ALA A 315 4.71 -25.02 16.79
CA ALA A 315 3.59 -25.66 16.07
C ALA A 315 2.50 -24.67 15.62
N LYS A 316 2.88 -23.42 15.30
CA LYS A 316 1.94 -22.37 14.85
C LYS A 316 1.95 -22.26 13.33
N ARG A 317 0.76 -22.31 12.73
CA ARG A 317 0.60 -22.20 11.28
C ARG A 317 0.67 -20.76 10.80
N LEU A 318 1.22 -20.56 9.61
CA LEU A 318 1.02 -19.34 8.86
C LEU A 318 -0.39 -19.34 8.26
N LYS A 319 -1.02 -18.17 8.26
CA LYS A 319 -2.38 -17.93 7.72
C LYS A 319 -2.37 -17.01 6.50
N ALA A 320 -1.48 -16.03 6.48
CA ALA A 320 -1.33 -15.07 5.40
C ALA A 320 0.09 -14.53 5.32
N ILE A 321 0.40 -13.89 4.18
CA ILE A 321 1.70 -13.25 3.92
C ILE A 321 1.51 -11.98 3.12
N GLN A 322 2.42 -11.02 3.32
CA GLN A 322 2.63 -9.84 2.49
C GLN A 322 4.10 -9.77 2.09
N ILE A 323 4.37 -9.38 0.84
CA ILE A 323 5.72 -9.28 0.28
C ILE A 323 5.81 -7.99 -0.55
N VAL A 324 6.89 -7.22 -0.38
CA VAL A 324 7.19 -6.02 -1.17
C VAL A 324 8.67 -5.99 -1.56
N ILE A 325 8.97 -5.36 -2.70
CA ILE A 325 10.33 -5.06 -3.14
C ILE A 325 10.46 -3.54 -3.19
N ILE A 326 11.50 -3.01 -2.54
CA ILE A 326 11.77 -1.58 -2.43
C ILE A 326 13.22 -1.29 -2.86
N PRO A 327 13.52 -0.12 -3.47
CA PRO A 327 14.89 0.30 -3.72
C PRO A 327 15.73 0.30 -2.43
N LYS A 328 17.00 -0.06 -2.53
CA LYS A 328 17.93 0.00 -1.39
C LYS A 328 18.06 1.43 -0.87
N GLY A 329 18.10 1.56 0.46
CA GLY A 329 18.15 2.85 1.13
C GLY A 329 16.79 3.47 1.42
N GLU A 330 15.70 2.94 0.86
CA GLU A 330 14.35 3.32 1.26
C GLU A 330 13.92 2.58 2.54
N HIS A 331 13.02 3.23 3.29
CA HIS A 331 12.54 2.67 4.57
C HIS A 331 11.68 1.42 4.37
N ALA A 332 11.77 0.50 5.33
CA ALA A 332 10.91 -0.68 5.39
C ALA A 332 9.42 -0.27 5.40
N PRO A 333 8.53 -1.09 4.80
CA PRO A 333 7.11 -0.82 4.88
C PRO A 333 6.64 -0.85 6.34
N ASN A 334 5.81 0.09 6.73
CA ASN A 334 5.28 0.11 8.09
C ASN A 334 4.25 -1.00 8.33
N PRO A 335 4.29 -1.65 9.48
CA PRO A 335 3.28 -2.64 9.84
C PRO A 335 1.94 -1.98 10.20
N LEU A 336 0.86 -2.32 9.48
CA LEU A 336 -0.50 -2.23 10.00
C LEU A 336 -0.95 -3.63 10.44
N PRO A 337 -1.58 -3.82 11.59
CA PRO A 337 -1.12 -3.47 12.91
C PRO A 337 -0.25 -4.60 13.49
N ALA A 338 1.04 -4.49 13.43
CA ALA A 338 1.89 -5.20 14.38
C ALA A 338 2.26 -4.18 15.47
N ALA A 339 2.31 -4.59 16.72
CA ALA A 339 2.81 -3.74 17.76
C ALA A 339 4.19 -3.18 17.34
N PRO A 340 4.48 -1.89 17.58
CA PRO A 340 5.79 -1.32 17.27
C PRO A 340 6.89 -2.22 17.85
N GLY A 341 7.85 -2.64 17.02
CA GLY A 341 8.93 -3.53 17.43
C GLY A 341 8.60 -5.03 17.46
N ALA A 342 7.46 -5.47 16.91
CA ALA A 342 7.14 -6.90 16.82
C ALA A 342 8.23 -7.65 16.04
N ALA A 343 8.74 -8.76 16.62
CA ALA A 343 9.70 -9.60 15.95
C ALA A 343 9.10 -10.25 14.70
N ALA A 344 9.90 -10.38 13.63
CA ALA A 344 9.49 -11.10 12.42
C ALA A 344 9.43 -12.61 12.63
N TYR A 345 10.12 -13.10 13.64
CA TYR A 345 10.28 -14.51 13.96
C TYR A 345 10.19 -14.77 15.46
N VAL A 346 9.48 -15.85 15.82
CA VAL A 346 9.26 -16.29 17.20
C VAL A 346 9.62 -17.78 17.32
N HIS A 347 10.38 -18.15 18.35
CA HIS A 347 10.80 -19.53 18.65
C HIS A 347 10.77 -19.79 20.15
#